data_784e4109cf7aed6b742c0761a8d42ac6
#
_entry.id   784e4109cf7aed6b742c0761a8d42ac6
#
_cell.length_a   1.000
_cell.length_b   1.000
_cell.length_c   1.000
_cell.angle_alpha   90.00
_cell.angle_beta   90.00
_cell.angle_gamma   90.00
#
_symmetry.space_group_name_H-M   'P 1'
#
loop_
_entity.id
_entity.type
_entity.pdbx_description
1 polymer ?
#
loop_
_entity_poly.entity_id
_entity_poly.type
_entity_poly.pdbx_seq_one_letter_code
_entity_poly.pdbx_strand_id
1 'polypeptide(L)'
;MNKKYSVRQITVEDYTYINKWYKQRKISKPKSSILPNNGLDGFVVQKNGNPVAAIYLYLTNSKMGYFDFLISDPNYKEKDRFEMIMILFQHCAKVAIKVGCECVFVTTANMGVIDKMKELGLREDLLCEHEKRSIIYTYQNTKKVFS
;
A
#
# COMPACT_ATOMS: atom_id res chain seq x y z
N MET A 1 17.88 1.64 13.69
CA MET A 1 16.46 1.44 13.33
C MET A 1 15.60 2.57 13.86
N ASN A 2 14.81 3.16 13.02
CA ASN A 2 13.96 4.28 13.42
C ASN A 2 12.68 3.76 14.05
N LYS A 3 12.55 3.86 15.38
CA LYS A 3 11.40 3.33 16.12
C LYS A 3 10.14 4.18 15.98
N LYS A 4 10.21 5.37 15.36
CA LYS A 4 9.02 6.22 15.23
C LYS A 4 8.03 5.72 14.19
N TYR A 5 8.49 4.91 13.23
CA TYR A 5 7.60 4.31 12.23
C TYR A 5 7.30 2.86 12.58
N SER A 6 6.04 2.48 12.43
CA SER A 6 5.63 1.09 12.60
C SER A 6 4.50 0.76 11.62
N VAL A 7 4.40 -0.51 11.26
CA VAL A 7 3.32 -1.00 10.41
C VAL A 7 2.65 -2.16 11.15
N ARG A 8 1.33 -2.16 11.14
CA ARG A 8 0.54 -3.23 11.73
C ARG A 8 -0.68 -3.53 10.89
N GLN A 9 -1.30 -4.67 11.14
CA GLN A 9 -2.53 -5.06 10.46
C GLN A 9 -3.69 -4.15 10.87
N ILE A 10 -4.61 -3.92 9.94
CA ILE A 10 -5.84 -3.16 10.19
C ILE A 10 -6.72 -3.94 11.15
N THR A 11 -7.35 -3.22 12.09
CA THR A 11 -8.35 -3.75 13.00
C THR A 11 -9.68 -3.03 12.76
N VAL A 12 -10.75 -3.54 13.36
CA VAL A 12 -12.09 -2.93 13.26
C VAL A 12 -12.08 -1.47 13.74
N GLU A 13 -11.34 -1.21 14.80
CA GLU A 13 -11.25 0.12 15.42
C GLU A 13 -10.62 1.16 14.47
N ASP A 14 -9.78 0.72 13.55
CA ASP A 14 -9.15 1.63 12.59
C ASP A 14 -10.14 2.29 11.65
N TYR A 15 -11.32 1.71 11.47
CA TYR A 15 -12.30 2.27 10.57
C TYR A 15 -12.90 3.60 11.07
N THR A 16 -12.71 3.93 12.31
CA THR A 16 -13.08 5.26 12.83
C THR A 16 -12.36 6.36 12.06
N TYR A 17 -11.05 6.27 11.88
CA TYR A 17 -10.31 7.29 11.15
C TYR A 17 -10.22 7.00 9.66
N ILE A 18 -10.19 5.74 9.22
CA ILE A 18 -10.18 5.41 7.79
C ILE A 18 -11.43 5.98 7.11
N ASN A 19 -12.61 5.76 7.70
CA ASN A 19 -13.86 6.31 7.17
C ASN A 19 -13.82 7.83 7.12
N LYS A 20 -13.25 8.45 8.15
CA LYS A 20 -13.07 9.90 8.20
C LYS A 20 -12.17 10.40 7.08
N TRP A 21 -11.09 9.71 6.79
CA TRP A 21 -10.17 10.08 5.71
C TRP A 21 -10.86 10.07 4.35
N TYR A 22 -11.64 9.03 4.06
CA TYR A 22 -12.42 8.95 2.82
C TYR A 22 -13.40 10.11 2.72
N LYS A 23 -14.11 10.40 3.80
CA LYS A 23 -15.08 11.49 3.85
C LYS A 23 -14.40 12.84 3.62
N GLN A 24 -13.28 13.08 4.29
CA GLN A 24 -12.54 14.35 4.15
C GLN A 24 -11.97 14.53 2.75
N ARG A 25 -11.56 13.44 2.09
CA ARG A 25 -11.06 13.49 0.73
C ARG A 25 -12.17 13.51 -0.32
N LYS A 26 -13.42 13.37 0.10
CA LYS A 26 -14.59 13.31 -0.79
C LYS A 26 -14.46 12.19 -1.82
N ILE A 27 -13.94 11.05 -1.39
CA ILE A 27 -13.78 9.85 -2.19
C ILE A 27 -14.72 8.79 -1.64
N SER A 28 -15.40 8.06 -2.51
CA SER A 28 -16.26 6.95 -2.08
C SER A 28 -15.41 5.82 -1.51
N LYS A 29 -15.73 5.40 -0.30
CA LYS A 29 -15.06 4.28 0.32
C LYS A 29 -15.49 2.98 -0.39
N PRO A 30 -14.55 2.06 -0.69
CA PRO A 30 -14.92 0.76 -1.23
C PRO A 30 -15.82 0.00 -0.27
N LYS A 31 -16.76 -0.76 -0.82
CA LYS A 31 -17.60 -1.65 0.00
C LYS A 31 -16.73 -2.70 0.65
N SER A 32 -17.05 -3.06 1.89
CA SER A 32 -16.31 -4.09 2.63
C SER A 32 -16.24 -5.41 1.87
N SER A 33 -17.28 -5.72 1.10
CA SER A 33 -17.35 -6.97 0.33
C SER A 33 -16.30 -7.08 -0.78
N ILE A 34 -15.76 -5.98 -1.27
CA ILE A 34 -14.70 -6.01 -2.29
C ILE A 34 -13.30 -5.85 -1.70
N LEU A 35 -13.22 -5.60 -0.40
CA LEU A 35 -11.93 -5.53 0.30
C LEU A 35 -11.55 -6.91 0.83
N PRO A 36 -10.26 -7.25 0.88
CA PRO A 36 -9.84 -8.57 1.34
C PRO A 36 -10.22 -8.76 2.80
N ASN A 37 -10.83 -9.91 3.11
CA ASN A 37 -11.32 -10.27 4.44
C ASN A 37 -12.20 -9.17 5.05
N ASN A 38 -13.16 -8.66 4.26
CA ASN A 38 -14.08 -7.59 4.68
C ASN A 38 -13.35 -6.35 5.22
N GLY A 39 -12.16 -6.05 4.68
CA GLY A 39 -11.40 -4.87 5.08
C GLY A 39 -10.44 -5.10 6.22
N LEU A 40 -10.14 -6.34 6.59
CA LEU A 40 -9.21 -6.64 7.67
C LEU A 40 -7.85 -7.14 7.20
N ASP A 41 -7.71 -7.52 5.92
CA ASP A 41 -6.42 -7.92 5.36
C ASP A 41 -5.74 -6.72 4.70
N GLY A 42 -5.32 -5.81 5.54
CA GLY A 42 -4.59 -4.61 5.14
C GLY A 42 -3.70 -4.15 6.27
N PHE A 43 -2.98 -3.08 6.03
CA PHE A 43 -1.97 -2.60 6.95
C PHE A 43 -2.06 -1.09 7.11
N VAL A 44 -1.68 -0.63 8.29
CA VAL A 44 -1.63 0.79 8.66
C VAL A 44 -0.18 1.12 9.00
N VAL A 45 0.33 2.20 8.42
CA VAL A 45 1.60 2.76 8.86
C VAL A 45 1.33 3.89 9.86
N GLN A 46 2.08 3.87 10.93
CA GLN A 46 1.96 4.84 12.01
C GLN A 46 3.28 5.56 12.25
N LYS A 47 3.19 6.79 12.69
CA LYS A 47 4.34 7.56 13.19
C LYS A 47 4.07 7.90 14.65
N ASN A 48 4.93 7.44 15.55
CA ASN A 48 4.76 7.62 16.99
C ASN A 48 3.36 7.18 17.47
N GLY A 49 2.88 6.05 16.92
CA GLY A 49 1.58 5.52 17.27
C GLY A 49 0.38 6.16 16.57
N ASN A 50 0.60 7.20 15.77
CA ASN A 50 -0.48 7.91 15.08
C ASN A 50 -0.63 7.38 13.65
N PRO A 51 -1.80 6.84 13.27
CA PRO A 51 -2.02 6.34 11.91
C PRO A 51 -1.87 7.43 10.86
N VAL A 52 -1.22 7.10 9.75
CA VAL A 52 -1.00 8.05 8.64
C VAL A 52 -1.56 7.56 7.34
N ALA A 53 -1.46 6.27 7.04
CA ALA A 53 -1.95 5.70 5.79
C ALA A 53 -2.28 4.23 5.96
N ALA A 54 -3.15 3.73 5.08
CA ALA A 54 -3.56 2.34 5.08
C ALA A 54 -3.66 1.84 3.64
N ILE A 55 -3.45 0.53 3.46
CA ILE A 55 -3.55 -0.13 2.16
C ILE A 55 -3.97 -1.58 2.39
N TYR A 56 -4.54 -2.20 1.36
CA TYR A 56 -5.00 -3.59 1.43
C TYR A 56 -4.13 -4.48 0.56
N LEU A 57 -3.89 -5.69 1.02
CA LEU A 57 -3.15 -6.71 0.28
C LEU A 57 -4.13 -7.80 -0.17
N TYR A 58 -4.21 -7.99 -1.49
CA TYR A 58 -5.01 -9.02 -2.10
C TYR A 58 -4.12 -10.20 -2.47
N LEU A 59 -4.53 -11.39 -2.08
CA LEU A 59 -3.90 -12.63 -2.50
C LEU A 59 -4.80 -13.25 -3.56
N THR A 60 -4.20 -13.73 -4.64
CA THR A 60 -4.93 -14.38 -5.73
C THR A 60 -4.81 -15.90 -5.62
N ASN A 61 -5.45 -16.61 -6.52
CA ASN A 61 -5.30 -18.05 -6.64
C ASN A 61 -4.03 -18.46 -7.43
N SER A 62 -3.09 -17.54 -7.57
CA SER A 62 -1.79 -17.77 -8.19
C SER A 62 -0.70 -17.27 -7.25
N LYS A 63 0.54 -17.30 -7.71
CA LYS A 63 1.67 -16.75 -6.96
C LYS A 63 1.86 -15.25 -7.17
N MET A 64 0.78 -14.56 -7.52
CA MET A 64 0.79 -13.12 -7.68
C MET A 64 -0.18 -12.50 -6.68
N GLY A 65 0.31 -11.51 -5.93
CA GLY A 65 -0.51 -10.68 -5.07
C GLY A 65 -0.58 -9.27 -5.62
N TYR A 66 -1.49 -8.46 -5.06
CA TYR A 66 -1.47 -7.05 -5.39
C TYR A 66 -1.98 -6.25 -4.21
N PHE A 67 -1.54 -4.98 -4.10
CA PHE A 67 -2.07 -4.10 -3.07
C PHE A 67 -2.69 -2.87 -3.71
N ASP A 68 -3.78 -2.41 -3.11
CA ASP A 68 -4.59 -1.34 -3.68
C ASP A 68 -5.36 -0.60 -2.59
N PHE A 69 -6.09 0.43 -3.01
CA PHE A 69 -6.91 1.27 -2.15
C PHE A 69 -6.09 1.96 -1.05
N LEU A 70 -4.95 2.51 -1.45
CA LEU A 70 -4.17 3.35 -0.55
C LEU A 70 -5.01 4.56 -0.14
N ILE A 71 -5.11 4.79 1.14
CA ILE A 71 -5.75 5.98 1.70
C ILE A 71 -4.83 6.56 2.78
N SER A 72 -4.69 7.86 2.81
CA SER A 72 -3.85 8.52 3.80
C SER A 72 -4.60 9.66 4.47
N ASP A 73 -4.14 10.01 5.68
CA ASP A 73 -4.68 11.12 6.44
C ASP A 73 -4.49 12.43 5.66
N PRO A 74 -5.58 13.11 5.26
CA PRO A 74 -5.44 14.37 4.52
C PRO A 74 -4.82 15.49 5.35
N ASN A 75 -4.82 15.36 6.67
CA ASN A 75 -4.23 16.37 7.57
C ASN A 75 -2.75 16.12 7.84
N TYR A 76 -2.20 14.99 7.40
CA TYR A 76 -0.78 14.72 7.56
C TYR A 76 -0.01 15.35 6.40
N LYS A 77 0.72 16.44 6.68
CA LYS A 77 1.41 17.24 5.67
C LYS A 77 2.92 17.31 5.90
N GLU A 78 3.45 16.36 6.67
CA GLU A 78 4.88 16.28 6.94
C GLU A 78 5.66 15.86 5.68
N LYS A 79 6.94 16.20 5.66
CA LYS A 79 7.81 15.92 4.51
C LYS A 79 8.07 14.42 4.30
N ASP A 80 7.90 13.62 5.35
CA ASP A 80 8.18 12.18 5.30
C ASP A 80 6.99 11.34 4.84
N ARG A 81 5.95 11.96 4.32
CA ARG A 81 4.75 11.25 3.86
C ARG A 81 5.06 10.16 2.82
N PHE A 82 5.89 10.48 1.82
CA PHE A 82 6.28 9.50 0.81
C PHE A 82 7.10 8.36 1.42
N GLU A 83 8.01 8.69 2.31
CA GLU A 83 8.80 7.69 3.04
C GLU A 83 7.89 6.71 3.77
N MET A 84 6.87 7.20 4.45
CA MET A 84 5.92 6.35 5.17
C MET A 84 5.11 5.47 4.23
N ILE A 85 4.70 5.99 3.09
CA ILE A 85 4.00 5.20 2.07
C ILE A 85 4.91 4.09 1.54
N MET A 86 6.19 4.38 1.30
CA MET A 86 7.14 3.36 0.86
C MET A 86 7.37 2.29 1.92
N ILE A 87 7.41 2.67 3.19
CA ILE A 87 7.49 1.72 4.30
C ILE A 87 6.27 0.79 4.30
N LEU A 88 5.09 1.35 4.07
CA LEU A 88 3.86 0.57 3.99
C LEU A 88 3.89 -0.42 2.83
N PHE A 89 4.30 0.03 1.65
CA PHE A 89 4.45 -0.83 0.46
C PHE A 89 5.48 -1.93 0.70
N GLN A 90 6.59 -1.59 1.30
CA GLN A 90 7.64 -2.55 1.65
C GLN A 90 7.10 -3.65 2.56
N HIS A 91 6.32 -3.28 3.55
CA HIS A 91 5.72 -4.24 4.47
C HIS A 91 4.77 -5.19 3.74
N CYS A 92 3.90 -4.66 2.87
CA CYS A 92 2.99 -5.47 2.08
C CYS A 92 3.74 -6.45 1.19
N ALA A 93 4.81 -5.99 0.54
CA ALA A 93 5.62 -6.83 -0.33
C ALA A 93 6.27 -7.97 0.46
N LYS A 94 6.80 -7.67 1.64
CA LYS A 94 7.42 -8.69 2.50
C LYS A 94 6.40 -9.73 2.97
N VAL A 95 5.22 -9.30 3.36
CA VAL A 95 4.15 -10.22 3.77
C VAL A 95 3.74 -11.12 2.60
N ALA A 96 3.55 -10.54 1.41
CA ALA A 96 3.17 -11.30 0.22
C ALA A 96 4.22 -12.39 -0.12
N ILE A 97 5.50 -12.03 -0.07
CA ILE A 97 6.58 -13.00 -0.33
C ILE A 97 6.57 -14.09 0.73
N LYS A 98 6.38 -13.73 1.99
CA LYS A 98 6.36 -14.69 3.09
C LYS A 98 5.24 -15.72 2.94
N VAL A 99 4.10 -15.34 2.37
CA VAL A 99 2.98 -16.27 2.13
C VAL A 99 3.05 -16.95 0.76
N GLY A 100 4.15 -16.79 0.02
CA GLY A 100 4.40 -17.55 -1.19
C GLY A 100 4.24 -16.83 -2.51
N CYS A 101 3.98 -15.53 -2.51
CA CYS A 101 3.92 -14.77 -3.77
C CYS A 101 5.31 -14.64 -4.39
N GLU A 102 5.38 -14.79 -5.70
CA GLU A 102 6.58 -14.55 -6.47
C GLU A 102 6.60 -13.14 -7.05
N CYS A 103 5.44 -12.52 -7.11
CA CYS A 103 5.27 -11.22 -7.71
C CYS A 103 4.15 -10.48 -6.98
N VAL A 104 4.33 -9.18 -6.76
CA VAL A 104 3.29 -8.31 -6.22
C VAL A 104 3.25 -7.07 -7.09
N PHE A 105 2.05 -6.59 -7.40
CA PHE A 105 1.94 -5.36 -8.16
C PHE A 105 1.02 -4.36 -7.46
N VAL A 106 1.17 -3.10 -7.82
CA VAL A 106 0.30 -2.02 -7.39
C VAL A 106 -0.05 -1.17 -8.60
N THR A 107 -1.27 -0.70 -8.67
CA THR A 107 -1.68 0.24 -9.71
C THR A 107 -1.90 1.61 -9.08
N THR A 108 -1.45 2.65 -9.78
CA THR A 108 -1.64 4.01 -9.31
C THR A 108 -1.60 4.96 -10.49
N ALA A 109 -2.35 6.06 -10.39
CA ALA A 109 -2.27 7.15 -11.34
C ALA A 109 -1.38 8.28 -10.82
N ASN A 110 -0.83 8.17 -9.61
CA ASN A 110 0.00 9.19 -9.00
C ASN A 110 1.42 9.10 -9.52
N MET A 111 1.82 10.05 -10.37
CA MET A 111 3.15 10.05 -10.99
C MET A 111 4.27 10.20 -9.96
N GLY A 112 4.05 10.91 -8.87
CA GLY A 112 5.05 11.02 -7.81
C GLY A 112 5.37 9.68 -7.16
N VAL A 113 4.36 8.86 -6.94
CA VAL A 113 4.54 7.50 -6.42
C VAL A 113 5.27 6.63 -7.43
N ILE A 114 4.88 6.70 -8.70
CA ILE A 114 5.53 5.93 -9.78
C ILE A 114 7.01 6.29 -9.87
N ASP A 115 7.32 7.57 -9.90
CA ASP A 115 8.71 8.03 -10.02
C ASP A 115 9.56 7.55 -8.84
N LYS A 116 9.03 7.61 -7.63
CA LYS A 116 9.72 7.15 -6.44
C LYS A 116 9.99 5.65 -6.49
N MET A 117 9.03 4.87 -6.95
CA MET A 117 9.20 3.43 -7.10
C MET A 117 10.24 3.09 -8.16
N LYS A 118 10.26 3.83 -9.27
CA LYS A 118 11.26 3.64 -10.32
C LYS A 118 12.67 3.96 -9.81
N GLU A 119 12.82 4.97 -8.97
CA GLU A 119 14.10 5.26 -8.31
C GLU A 119 14.58 4.10 -7.46
N LEU A 120 13.64 3.32 -6.90
CA LEU A 120 13.97 2.13 -6.12
C LEU A 120 14.23 0.90 -7.00
N GLY A 121 14.22 1.04 -8.31
CA GLY A 121 14.51 -0.05 -9.24
C GLY A 121 13.32 -0.92 -9.59
N LEU A 122 12.12 -0.48 -9.28
CA LEU A 122 10.90 -1.22 -9.62
C LEU A 122 10.51 -0.96 -11.06
N ARG A 123 9.95 -1.99 -11.71
CA ARG A 123 9.58 -1.90 -13.11
C ARG A 123 8.18 -1.34 -13.27
N GLU A 124 8.03 -0.39 -14.18
CA GLU A 124 6.73 0.12 -14.59
C GLU A 124 6.28 -0.63 -15.85
N ASP A 125 5.06 -1.16 -15.81
CA ASP A 125 4.42 -1.76 -16.98
C ASP A 125 3.09 -1.08 -17.24
N LEU A 126 2.82 -0.82 -18.53
CA LEU A 126 1.51 -0.36 -18.98
C LEU A 126 0.67 -1.58 -19.28
N LEU A 127 -0.22 -1.94 -18.36
CA LEU A 127 -1.11 -3.08 -18.52
C LEU A 127 -2.35 -2.76 -19.37
N CYS A 128 -2.60 -1.46 -19.60
CA CYS A 128 -3.68 -1.01 -20.48
C CYS A 128 -3.38 0.39 -20.98
N GLU A 129 -4.10 0.81 -22.02
CA GLU A 129 -3.92 2.14 -22.63
C GLU A 129 -4.57 3.27 -21.82
N HIS A 130 -5.03 2.98 -20.61
CA HIS A 130 -5.70 3.95 -19.75
C HIS A 130 -4.73 4.64 -18.80
N GLU A 131 -5.24 5.62 -18.06
CA GLU A 131 -4.44 6.50 -17.21
C GLU A 131 -3.70 5.80 -16.07
N LYS A 132 -4.19 4.65 -15.61
CA LYS A 132 -3.55 3.93 -14.52
C LYS A 132 -2.34 3.18 -15.02
N ARG A 133 -1.26 3.30 -14.27
CA ARG A 133 -0.04 2.55 -14.52
C ARG A 133 0.15 1.51 -13.43
N SER A 134 0.81 0.42 -13.80
CA SER A 134 1.07 -0.67 -12.87
C SER A 134 2.55 -0.75 -12.56
N ILE A 135 2.85 -0.85 -11.28
CA ILE A 135 4.21 -1.10 -10.82
C ILE A 135 4.25 -2.56 -10.39
N ILE A 136 5.15 -3.32 -10.97
CA ILE A 136 5.26 -4.74 -10.70
C ILE A 136 6.47 -5.00 -9.81
N TYR A 137 6.20 -5.55 -8.63
CA TYR A 137 7.20 -6.03 -7.71
C TYR A 137 7.40 -7.52 -7.97
N THR A 138 8.46 -7.89 -8.67
CA THR A 138 8.80 -9.30 -8.81
C THR A 138 9.49 -9.79 -7.55
N TYR A 139 9.54 -11.09 -7.36
CA TYR A 139 10.25 -11.69 -6.23
C TYR A 139 11.68 -11.17 -6.14
N GLN A 140 12.39 -11.17 -7.26
CA GLN A 140 13.79 -10.73 -7.27
C GLN A 140 13.91 -9.23 -6.97
N ASN A 141 13.06 -8.42 -7.56
CA ASN A 141 13.06 -6.97 -7.30
C ASN A 141 12.74 -6.69 -5.84
N THR A 142 11.71 -7.33 -5.32
CA THR A 142 11.29 -7.14 -3.93
C THR A 142 12.40 -7.57 -2.98
N LYS A 143 13.03 -8.70 -3.22
CA LYS A 143 14.13 -9.18 -2.40
C LYS A 143 15.32 -8.24 -2.45
N LYS A 144 15.64 -7.72 -3.63
CA LYS A 144 16.76 -6.80 -3.83
C LYS A 144 16.52 -5.45 -3.18
N VAL A 145 15.31 -4.91 -3.30
CA VAL A 145 14.97 -3.56 -2.84
C VAL A 145 14.59 -3.55 -1.38
N PHE A 146 13.88 -4.57 -0.91
CA PHE A 146 13.23 -4.57 0.41
C PHE A 146 13.82 -5.57 1.40
N SER A 147 14.82 -6.33 1.01
CA SER A 147 15.51 -7.19 1.95
C SER A 147 16.57 -6.42 2.72
#